data_b095483873a3a75fa3d3f42e333a356b
#
_entry.id   b095483873a3a75fa3d3f42e333a356b
#
_cell.length_a   1.000
_cell.length_b   1.000
_cell.length_c   1.000
_cell.angle_alpha   90.00
_cell.angle_beta   90.00
_cell.angle_gamma   90.00
#
_symmetry.space_group_name_H-M   'P 1'
#
loop_
_entity.id
_entity.type
_entity.pdbx_description
1 polymer ?
#
loop_
_entity_poly.entity_id
_entity_poly.type
_entity_poly.pdbx_seq_one_letter_code
_entity_poly.pdbx_strand_id
1 'polypeptide(L)'
;MHVPRETLMRNLWRAAIIVLSALFSAAPVFADADAEREALARLIHEIEALAPLIETAESQASPDTRIRFRYDWLRQDLERIRAGIQEHIDAPRTEPRTFPPLRGDYRQ
;
A
#
# COMPACT_ATOMS: atom_id res chain seq x y z
N MET A 1 -36.72 24.10 38.86
CA MET A 1 -35.40 24.14 38.45
C MET A 1 -35.26 24.28 37.01
N HIS A 2 -34.49 25.19 36.62
CA HIS A 2 -34.44 25.57 35.21
C HIS A 2 -33.10 25.14 34.63
N VAL A 3 -33.13 24.31 33.63
CA VAL A 3 -31.93 23.90 32.96
C VAL A 3 -31.66 24.88 31.82
N PRO A 4 -30.51 25.50 31.77
CA PRO A 4 -30.23 26.46 30.73
C PRO A 4 -30.24 25.80 29.36
N ARG A 5 -30.86 26.44 28.40
CA ARG A 5 -30.89 25.92 27.04
C ARG A 5 -29.49 25.71 26.48
N GLU A 6 -28.59 26.55 26.90
CA GLU A 6 -27.19 26.45 26.43
C GLU A 6 -26.53 25.15 26.82
N THR A 7 -26.82 24.63 28.01
CA THR A 7 -26.28 23.36 28.45
C THR A 7 -26.84 22.21 27.64
N LEU A 8 -28.13 22.25 27.32
CA LEU A 8 -28.78 21.22 26.54
C LEU A 8 -28.18 21.19 25.12
N MET A 9 -28.00 22.36 24.51
CA MET A 9 -27.46 22.46 23.18
C MET A 9 -26.01 21.94 23.13
N ARG A 10 -25.23 22.24 24.13
CA ARG A 10 -23.87 21.74 24.18
C ARG A 10 -23.81 20.22 24.26
N ASN A 11 -24.71 19.63 25.02
CA ASN A 11 -24.73 18.18 25.15
C ASN A 11 -25.18 17.50 23.86
N LEU A 12 -26.15 18.09 23.18
CA LEU A 12 -26.59 17.56 21.88
C LEU A 12 -25.47 17.64 20.85
N TRP A 13 -24.74 18.74 20.85
CA TRP A 13 -23.65 18.94 19.94
C TRP A 13 -22.53 17.91 20.18
N ARG A 14 -22.22 17.67 21.44
CA ARG A 14 -21.20 16.65 21.78
C ARG A 14 -21.62 15.26 21.35
N ALA A 15 -22.87 14.93 21.54
CA ALA A 15 -23.39 13.64 21.11
C ALA A 15 -23.31 13.50 19.59
N ALA A 16 -23.63 14.56 18.85
CA ALA A 16 -23.55 14.53 17.40
C ALA A 16 -22.10 14.35 16.92
N ILE A 17 -21.16 14.98 17.58
CA ILE A 17 -19.76 14.85 17.24
C ILE A 17 -19.26 13.42 17.46
N ILE A 18 -19.65 12.80 18.56
CA ILE A 18 -19.26 11.43 18.87
C ILE A 18 -19.81 10.46 17.83
N VAL A 19 -21.05 10.62 17.42
CA VAL A 19 -21.65 9.76 16.40
C VAL A 19 -20.95 9.93 15.07
N LEU A 20 -20.61 11.16 14.70
CA LEU A 20 -19.93 11.43 13.46
C LEU A 20 -18.52 10.81 13.47
N SER A 21 -17.83 10.87 14.60
CA SER A 21 -16.53 10.27 14.72
C SER A 21 -16.58 8.75 14.59
N ALA A 22 -17.62 8.13 15.13
CA ALA A 22 -17.79 6.69 15.02
C ALA A 22 -18.01 6.25 13.57
N LEU A 23 -18.75 7.05 12.80
CA LEU A 23 -18.96 6.75 11.39
C LEU A 23 -17.65 6.87 10.60
N PHE A 24 -16.79 7.82 10.98
CA PHE A 24 -15.54 7.98 10.29
C PHE A 24 -14.57 6.84 10.62
N SER A 25 -14.61 6.31 11.81
CA SER A 25 -13.70 5.26 12.19
C SER A 25 -14.06 3.92 11.57
N ALA A 26 -15.18 3.82 10.90
CA ALA A 26 -15.58 2.59 10.25
C ALA A 26 -15.16 2.59 8.77
N ALA A 27 -13.97 3.06 8.49
CA ALA A 27 -13.46 3.08 7.12
C ALA A 27 -13.38 1.67 6.56
N PRO A 28 -13.83 1.42 5.36
CA PRO A 28 -13.82 0.09 4.80
C PRO A 28 -12.38 -0.42 4.58
N VAL A 29 -12.18 -1.66 4.86
CA VAL A 29 -10.87 -2.28 4.67
C VAL A 29 -10.44 -2.22 3.20
N PHE A 30 -11.39 -2.18 2.28
CA PHE A 30 -11.07 -2.09 0.87
C PHE A 30 -10.37 -0.79 0.48
N ALA A 31 -10.68 0.30 1.16
CA ALA A 31 -10.03 1.57 0.86
C ALA A 31 -8.54 1.51 1.21
N ASP A 32 -8.17 0.80 2.28
CA ASP A 32 -6.78 0.65 2.66
C ASP A 32 -6.04 -0.24 1.66
N ALA A 33 -6.68 -1.28 1.18
CA ALA A 33 -6.07 -2.16 0.19
C ALA A 33 -5.86 -1.44 -1.14
N ASP A 34 -6.79 -0.58 -1.54
CA ASP A 34 -6.64 0.20 -2.75
C ASP A 34 -5.55 1.26 -2.60
N ALA A 35 -5.47 1.89 -1.44
CA ALA A 35 -4.42 2.86 -1.18
C ALA A 35 -3.04 2.21 -1.19
N GLU A 36 -2.94 1.00 -0.67
CA GLU A 36 -1.69 0.26 -0.71
C GLU A 36 -1.30 -0.07 -2.15
N ARG A 37 -2.24 -0.53 -2.97
CA ARG A 37 -1.94 -0.83 -4.36
C ARG A 37 -1.49 0.39 -5.13
N GLU A 38 -2.13 1.51 -4.88
CA GLU A 38 -1.75 2.75 -5.52
C GLU A 38 -0.35 3.17 -5.09
N ALA A 39 -0.01 3.03 -3.83
CA ALA A 39 1.32 3.34 -3.33
C ALA A 39 2.36 2.40 -3.92
N LEU A 40 2.05 1.13 -4.06
CA LEU A 40 2.95 0.16 -4.67
C LEU A 40 3.15 0.43 -6.16
N ALA A 41 2.09 0.84 -6.86
CA ALA A 41 2.22 1.23 -8.27
C ALA A 41 3.14 2.44 -8.41
N ARG A 42 3.07 3.36 -7.47
CA ARG A 42 3.94 4.51 -7.47
C ARG A 42 5.39 4.10 -7.18
N LEU A 43 5.57 3.13 -6.29
CA LEU A 43 6.88 2.60 -6.00
C LEU A 43 7.51 1.95 -7.25
N ILE A 44 6.73 1.20 -8.01
CA ILE A 44 7.20 0.63 -9.27
C ILE A 44 7.67 1.74 -10.20
N HIS A 45 6.90 2.80 -10.30
CA HIS A 45 7.25 3.92 -11.16
C HIS A 45 8.57 4.56 -10.74
N GLU A 46 8.80 4.69 -9.44
CA GLU A 46 10.05 5.23 -8.93
C GLU A 46 11.23 4.28 -9.17
N ILE A 47 11.00 2.98 -9.07
CA ILE A 47 12.04 2.00 -9.38
C ILE A 47 12.42 2.11 -10.85
N GLU A 48 11.45 2.23 -11.74
CA GLU A 48 11.73 2.39 -13.16
C GLU A 48 12.46 3.70 -13.44
N ALA A 49 12.17 4.73 -12.68
CA ALA A 49 12.82 6.02 -12.84
C ALA A 49 14.30 6.00 -12.42
N LEU A 50 14.74 4.95 -11.74
CA LEU A 50 16.15 4.81 -11.38
C LEU A 50 17.02 4.42 -12.57
N ALA A 51 16.44 3.89 -13.63
CA ALA A 51 17.23 3.39 -14.76
C ALA A 51 18.17 4.44 -15.37
N PRO A 52 17.75 5.66 -15.65
CA PRO A 52 18.68 6.66 -16.18
C PRO A 52 19.76 7.06 -15.18
N LEU A 53 19.45 7.03 -13.89
CA LEU A 53 20.43 7.36 -12.87
C LEU A 53 21.51 6.27 -12.79
N ILE A 54 21.09 5.02 -12.88
CA ILE A 54 22.03 3.89 -12.90
C ILE A 54 22.91 3.97 -14.14
N GLU A 55 22.34 4.31 -15.27
CA GLU A 55 23.10 4.49 -16.51
C GLU A 55 24.13 5.61 -16.37
N THR A 56 23.74 6.70 -15.76
CA THR A 56 24.65 7.82 -15.51
C THR A 56 25.80 7.38 -14.60
N ALA A 57 25.49 6.69 -13.52
CA ALA A 57 26.51 6.22 -12.60
C ALA A 57 27.49 5.26 -13.29
N GLU A 58 26.96 4.37 -14.11
CA GLU A 58 27.78 3.41 -14.83
C GLU A 58 28.71 4.13 -15.81
N SER A 59 28.19 5.13 -16.50
CA SER A 59 28.98 5.89 -17.46
C SER A 59 30.12 6.68 -16.80
N GLN A 60 29.97 6.98 -15.53
CA GLN A 60 30.99 7.72 -14.80
C GLN A 60 31.92 6.81 -14.01
N ALA A 61 31.74 5.50 -14.11
CA ALA A 61 32.57 4.58 -13.39
C ALA A 61 33.96 4.56 -13.98
N SER A 62 34.97 4.51 -13.10
CA SER A 62 36.36 4.50 -13.55
C SER A 62 36.74 3.09 -14.01
N PRO A 63 37.26 2.95 -15.20
CA PRO A 63 37.68 1.62 -15.69
C PRO A 63 38.90 1.07 -14.96
N ASP A 64 39.63 1.92 -14.26
CA ASP A 64 40.83 1.51 -13.60
C ASP A 64 40.66 1.06 -12.17
N THR A 65 39.43 0.99 -11.69
CA THR A 65 39.25 0.61 -10.32
C THR A 65 39.38 -0.88 -10.16
N ARG A 66 40.02 -1.25 -9.09
CA ARG A 66 40.26 -2.65 -8.80
C ARG A 66 38.96 -3.36 -8.44
N ILE A 67 38.05 -2.66 -7.76
CA ILE A 67 36.79 -3.22 -7.40
C ILE A 67 35.75 -2.47 -8.22
N ARG A 68 35.00 -3.20 -9.02
CA ARG A 68 33.99 -2.60 -9.85
C ARG A 68 32.61 -2.91 -9.32
N PHE A 69 31.76 -1.90 -9.34
CA PHE A 69 30.39 -2.12 -8.95
C PHE A 69 29.66 -2.85 -10.08
N ARG A 70 28.87 -3.82 -9.73
CA ARG A 70 28.19 -4.65 -10.72
C ARG A 70 26.83 -4.06 -11.06
N TYR A 71 26.81 -3.15 -11.99
CA TYR A 71 25.56 -2.48 -12.41
C TYR A 71 24.57 -3.45 -13.05
N ASP A 72 25.06 -4.45 -13.73
CA ASP A 72 24.22 -5.47 -14.31
C ASP A 72 23.44 -6.25 -13.24
N TRP A 73 24.08 -6.56 -12.14
CA TRP A 73 23.42 -7.23 -11.03
C TRP A 73 22.39 -6.31 -10.37
N LEU A 74 22.71 -5.05 -10.21
CA LEU A 74 21.77 -4.09 -9.67
C LEU A 74 20.52 -4.00 -10.54
N ARG A 75 20.68 -3.93 -11.82
CA ARG A 75 19.54 -3.89 -12.74
C ARG A 75 18.66 -5.13 -12.63
N GLN A 76 19.31 -6.29 -12.54
CA GLN A 76 18.59 -7.55 -12.42
C GLN A 76 17.82 -7.60 -11.09
N ASP A 77 18.42 -7.16 -10.02
CA ASP A 77 17.79 -7.18 -8.72
C ASP A 77 16.60 -6.21 -8.67
N LEU A 78 16.77 -5.02 -9.24
CA LEU A 78 15.68 -4.06 -9.31
C LEU A 78 14.52 -4.58 -10.17
N GLU A 79 14.83 -5.28 -11.26
CA GLU A 79 13.80 -5.87 -12.07
C GLU A 79 13.04 -6.96 -11.32
N ARG A 80 13.72 -7.77 -10.54
CA ARG A 80 13.07 -8.77 -9.71
C ARG A 80 12.18 -8.15 -8.66
N ILE A 81 12.65 -7.07 -8.04
CA ILE A 81 11.86 -6.35 -7.05
C ILE A 81 10.62 -5.76 -7.72
N ARG A 82 10.80 -5.10 -8.86
CA ARG A 82 9.71 -4.51 -9.59
C ARG A 82 8.66 -5.56 -9.99
N ALA A 83 9.14 -6.68 -10.51
CA ALA A 83 8.25 -7.76 -10.94
C ALA A 83 7.50 -8.37 -9.75
N GLY A 84 8.15 -8.52 -8.62
CA GLY A 84 7.49 -9.03 -7.42
C GLY A 84 6.40 -8.10 -6.92
N ILE A 85 6.65 -6.80 -6.96
CA ILE A 85 5.63 -5.83 -6.56
C ILE A 85 4.46 -5.88 -7.55
N GLN A 86 4.75 -5.94 -8.83
CA GLN A 86 3.72 -6.01 -9.85
C GLN A 86 2.84 -7.26 -9.69
N GLU A 87 3.48 -8.38 -9.39
CA GLU A 87 2.75 -9.61 -9.16
C GLU A 87 1.82 -9.48 -7.96
N HIS A 88 2.27 -8.82 -6.92
CA HIS A 88 1.43 -8.59 -5.76
C HIS A 88 0.23 -7.68 -6.09
N ILE A 89 0.47 -6.64 -6.88
CA ILE A 89 -0.61 -5.73 -7.29
C ILE A 89 -1.64 -6.49 -8.13
N ASP A 90 -1.18 -7.37 -9.00
CA ASP A 90 -2.07 -8.08 -9.91
C ASP A 90 -2.73 -9.29 -9.28
N ALA A 91 -2.31 -9.67 -8.10
CA ALA A 91 -2.88 -10.83 -7.43
C ALA A 91 -4.37 -10.63 -7.13
N PRO A 92 -5.14 -11.67 -7.27
CA PRO A 92 -6.57 -11.57 -7.03
C PRO A 92 -6.84 -11.22 -5.58
N ARG A 93 -7.76 -10.32 -5.41
CA ARG A 93 -8.06 -9.97 -4.08
C ARG A 93 -8.93 -10.87 -3.43
N THR A 94 -9.08 -11.94 -3.94
CA THR A 94 -10.06 -12.77 -3.51
C THR A 94 -9.56 -13.60 -2.50
N GLU A 95 -8.48 -13.45 -1.98
CA GLU A 95 -7.97 -14.32 -1.14
C GLU A 95 -8.83 -14.72 -0.13
N PRO A 96 -9.44 -13.98 0.50
CA PRO A 96 -10.19 -14.48 1.61
C PRO A 96 -11.01 -15.59 1.23
N ARG A 97 -11.42 -15.58 0.09
CA ARG A 97 -12.34 -16.51 -0.19
C ARG A 97 -11.75 -17.52 -0.82
N THR A 98 -10.63 -17.50 -0.97
CA THR A 98 -10.15 -18.45 -1.75
C THR A 98 -9.99 -19.60 -0.99
N PHE A 99 -10.31 -19.70 0.15
CA PHE A 99 -10.22 -20.87 0.73
C PHE A 99 -11.00 -21.81 0.07
N PRO A 100 -10.48 -22.79 -0.30
CA PRO A 100 -11.16 -23.79 -0.95
C PRO A 100 -12.14 -24.14 0.03
N PRO A 101 -13.16 -24.21 -0.33
CA PRO A 101 -14.22 -24.43 0.38
C PRO A 101 -14.12 -25.54 0.93
N LEU A 102 -13.70 -25.69 1.56
CA LEU A 102 -13.69 -26.64 2.17
C LEU A 102 -14.18 -27.71 1.68
N ARG A 103 -14.10 -27.98 0.78
CA ARG A 103 -14.55 -29.02 0.34
C ARG A 103 -15.76 -29.22 0.92
N GLY A 104 -16.17 -28.48 1.60
CA GLY A 104 -17.38 -28.45 2.09
C GLY A 104 -17.99 -29.70 2.24
N ASP A 105 -17.61 -30.40 1.72
CA ASP A 105 -18.18 -31.48 1.64
C ASP A 105 -17.93 -32.33 2.60
N TYR A 106 -17.19 -32.07 3.34
CA TYR A 106 -17.03 -32.81 4.33
C TYR A 106 -18.25 -33.18 4.92
N ARG A 107 -19.19 -32.57 4.65
CA ARG A 107 -20.35 -32.89 5.16
C ARG A 107 -20.89 -34.03 4.57
N GLN A 108 -20.43 -34.66 3.75
CA GLN A 108 -21.01 -35.74 3.22
C GLN A 108 -21.06 -36.71 4.13
#